data_293fdaf04bebfbe83c8ca552bfcdbed3
#
_entry.id   293fdaf04bebfbe83c8ca552bfcdbed3
#
_cell.length_a   1.000
_cell.length_b   1.000
_cell.length_c   1.000
_cell.angle_alpha   90.00
_cell.angle_beta   90.00
_cell.angle_gamma   90.00
#
_symmetry.space_group_name_H-M   'P 1'
#
loop_
_entity.id
_entity.type
_entity.pdbx_description
1 polymer ?
#
loop_
_entity_poly.entity_id
_entity_poly.type
_entity_poly.pdbx_seq_one_letter_code
_entity_poly.pdbx_strand_id
1 'polypeptide(L)'
;MRNAASNLDSIRNATFILAIVMSVAAIFLVANMVQIAAFHRTRETEIMRMVGASRWMTQAPFVVEAVLASLIGVVLGGAGIFLGKSKVVDPSLQGLYESQLLAPMKSGDLWIALPLVGLLTLVVTAVTAHITLRSYVRK
;
A
#
# COMPACT_ATOMS: atom_id res chain seq x y z
N MET A 1 -21.27 -3.95 -30.98
CA MET A 1 -21.53 -3.67 -29.54
C MET A 1 -21.01 -4.75 -28.59
N ARG A 2 -21.12 -6.03 -28.90
CA ARG A 2 -20.58 -7.11 -28.02
C ARG A 2 -19.05 -7.06 -27.85
N ASN A 3 -18.30 -6.68 -28.87
CA ASN A 3 -16.83 -6.64 -28.82
C ASN A 3 -16.27 -5.49 -27.95
N ALA A 4 -16.96 -4.36 -27.87
CA ALA A 4 -16.54 -3.24 -27.03
C ALA A 4 -16.75 -3.54 -25.53
N ALA A 5 -17.86 -4.18 -25.17
CA ALA A 5 -18.12 -4.60 -23.79
C ALA A 5 -17.14 -5.67 -23.31
N SER A 6 -16.84 -6.67 -24.16
CA SER A 6 -15.87 -7.71 -23.82
C SER A 6 -14.46 -7.18 -23.69
N ASN A 7 -14.06 -6.19 -24.49
CA ASN A 7 -12.76 -5.54 -24.39
C ASN A 7 -12.64 -4.73 -23.09
N LEU A 8 -13.70 -4.03 -22.68
CA LEU A 8 -13.72 -3.30 -21.41
C LEU A 8 -13.63 -4.25 -20.20
N ASP A 9 -14.34 -5.38 -20.24
CA ASP A 9 -14.27 -6.39 -19.20
C ASP A 9 -12.88 -7.03 -19.14
N SER A 10 -12.25 -7.27 -20.28
CA SER A 10 -10.88 -7.80 -20.34
C SER A 10 -9.86 -6.83 -19.76
N ILE A 11 -9.97 -5.53 -20.09
CA ILE A 11 -9.11 -4.48 -19.53
C ILE A 11 -9.33 -4.36 -18.02
N ARG A 12 -10.57 -4.39 -17.55
CA ARG A 12 -10.90 -4.36 -16.12
C ARG A 12 -10.28 -5.54 -15.38
N ASN A 13 -10.44 -6.74 -15.92
CA ASN A 13 -9.89 -7.95 -15.32
C ASN A 13 -8.36 -7.93 -15.31
N ALA A 14 -7.71 -7.50 -16.39
CA ALA A 14 -6.27 -7.35 -16.46
C ALA A 14 -5.74 -6.35 -15.42
N THR A 15 -6.42 -5.21 -15.28
CA THR A 15 -6.07 -4.19 -14.27
C THR A 15 -6.25 -4.73 -12.85
N PHE A 16 -7.30 -5.51 -12.60
CA PHE A 16 -7.55 -6.11 -11.30
C PHE A 16 -6.48 -7.16 -10.93
N ILE A 17 -6.11 -8.01 -11.89
CA ILE A 17 -5.02 -8.98 -11.70
C ILE A 17 -3.71 -8.26 -11.44
N LEU A 18 -3.39 -7.21 -12.21
CA LEU A 18 -2.19 -6.42 -12.01
C LEU A 18 -2.15 -5.78 -10.62
N ALA A 19 -3.28 -5.24 -10.15
CA ALA A 19 -3.39 -4.65 -8.82
C ALA A 19 -3.13 -5.69 -7.71
N ILE A 20 -3.64 -6.91 -7.86
CA ILE A 20 -3.39 -8.01 -6.90
C ILE A 20 -1.90 -8.37 -6.90
N VAL A 21 -1.28 -8.54 -8.07
CA VAL A 21 0.14 -8.88 -8.18
C VAL A 21 1.01 -7.80 -7.54
N MET A 22 0.72 -6.53 -7.82
CA MET A 22 1.42 -5.39 -7.21
C MET A 22 1.25 -5.34 -5.69
N SER A 23 0.05 -5.64 -5.20
CA SER A 23 -0.23 -5.67 -3.75
C SER A 23 0.55 -6.79 -3.06
N VAL A 24 0.60 -7.97 -3.66
CA VAL A 24 1.39 -9.10 -3.13
C VAL A 24 2.89 -8.75 -3.13
N ALA A 25 3.40 -8.18 -4.21
CA ALA A 25 4.78 -7.74 -4.30
C ALA A 25 5.12 -6.69 -3.21
N ALA A 26 4.23 -5.73 -2.99
CA ALA A 26 4.39 -4.72 -1.94
C ALA A 26 4.44 -5.36 -0.55
N ILE A 27 3.58 -6.33 -0.24
CA ILE A 27 3.59 -7.07 1.02
C ILE A 27 4.93 -7.79 1.22
N PHE A 28 5.44 -8.46 0.18
CA PHE A 28 6.75 -9.11 0.25
C PHE A 28 7.90 -8.12 0.48
N LEU A 29 7.86 -6.96 -0.17
CA LEU A 29 8.86 -5.91 0.04
C LEU A 29 8.83 -5.39 1.48
N VAL A 30 7.64 -5.10 2.03
CA VAL A 30 7.49 -4.66 3.42
C VAL A 30 8.00 -5.73 4.39
N ALA A 31 7.62 -6.99 4.18
CA ALA A 31 8.08 -8.10 5.01
C ALA A 31 9.61 -8.22 5.00
N ASN A 32 10.23 -8.12 3.82
CA ASN A 32 11.68 -8.18 3.66
C ASN A 32 12.39 -7.00 4.36
N MET A 33 11.87 -5.78 4.19
CA MET A 33 12.40 -4.58 4.86
C MET A 33 12.32 -4.69 6.37
N VAL A 34 11.19 -5.17 6.91
CA VAL A 34 11.03 -5.38 8.36
C VAL A 34 11.99 -6.44 8.87
N GLN A 35 12.23 -7.52 8.10
CA GLN A 35 13.21 -8.55 8.47
C GLN A 35 14.64 -7.99 8.55
N ILE A 36 15.05 -7.20 7.55
CA ILE A 36 16.37 -6.57 7.51
C ILE A 36 16.53 -5.61 8.69
N ALA A 37 15.52 -4.76 8.94
CA ALA A 37 15.53 -3.83 10.06
C ALA A 37 15.63 -4.55 11.41
N ALA A 38 14.86 -5.62 11.60
CA ALA A 38 14.92 -6.44 12.80
C ALA A 38 16.30 -7.08 12.99
N PHE A 39 16.92 -7.58 11.92
CA PHE A 39 18.23 -8.20 11.96
C PHE A 39 19.33 -7.22 12.38
N HIS A 40 19.31 -6.00 11.84
CA HIS A 40 20.29 -4.98 12.19
C HIS A 40 20.18 -4.48 13.64
N ARG A 41 19.01 -4.55 14.25
CA ARG A 41 18.77 -4.11 15.63
C ARG A 41 18.71 -5.26 16.66
N THR A 42 19.10 -6.46 16.28
CA THR A 42 19.05 -7.65 17.17
C THR A 42 19.85 -7.42 18.46
N ARG A 43 21.00 -6.75 18.38
CA ARG A 43 21.82 -6.44 19.56
C ARG A 43 21.15 -5.47 20.53
N GLU A 44 20.48 -4.44 20.02
CA GLU A 44 19.76 -3.46 20.85
C GLU A 44 18.56 -4.11 21.56
N THR A 45 17.82 -4.98 20.85
CA THR A 45 16.70 -5.72 21.41
C THR A 45 17.14 -6.76 22.43
N GLU A 46 18.29 -7.35 22.25
CA GLU A 46 18.85 -8.35 23.18
C GLU A 46 19.25 -7.68 24.51
N ILE A 47 19.86 -6.51 24.46
CA ILE A 47 20.19 -5.71 25.64
C ILE A 47 18.92 -5.26 26.38
N MET A 48 17.90 -4.79 25.68
CA MET A 48 16.60 -4.42 26.27
C MET A 48 15.92 -5.59 26.98
N ARG A 49 16.03 -6.81 26.44
CA ARG A 49 15.49 -8.01 27.06
C ARG A 49 16.23 -8.42 28.33
N MET A 50 17.55 -8.22 28.39
CA MET A 50 18.34 -8.48 29.60
C MET A 50 17.94 -7.58 30.76
N VAL A 51 17.45 -6.37 30.51
CA VAL A 51 16.98 -5.41 31.51
C VAL A 51 15.52 -5.64 31.92
N GLY A 52 14.85 -6.69 31.37
CA GLY A 52 13.49 -7.05 31.73
C GLY A 52 12.39 -6.37 30.91
N ALA A 53 12.72 -5.81 29.74
CA ALA A 53 11.73 -5.20 28.84
C ALA A 53 10.78 -6.27 28.28
N SER A 54 9.47 -5.95 28.26
CA SER A 54 8.45 -6.84 27.72
C SER A 54 8.61 -6.97 26.19
N ARG A 55 8.13 -8.08 25.61
CA ARG A 55 8.16 -8.31 24.16
C ARG A 55 7.49 -7.19 23.39
N TRP A 56 6.41 -6.63 23.90
CA TRP A 56 5.71 -5.50 23.29
C TRP A 56 6.58 -4.23 23.25
N MET A 57 7.30 -3.96 24.31
CA MET A 57 8.16 -2.80 24.40
C MET A 57 9.33 -2.84 23.40
N THR A 58 9.78 -4.05 23.05
CA THR A 58 10.83 -4.29 22.04
C THR A 58 10.32 -4.22 20.60
N GLN A 59 9.05 -4.55 20.38
CA GLN A 59 8.44 -4.59 19.03
C GLN A 59 7.76 -3.27 18.63
N ALA A 60 7.27 -2.51 19.62
CA ALA A 60 6.54 -1.28 19.40
C ALA A 60 7.27 -0.26 18.48
N PRO A 61 8.56 0.03 18.64
CA PRO A 61 9.26 1.00 17.80
C PRO A 61 9.28 0.58 16.31
N PHE A 62 9.40 -0.72 16.02
CA PHE A 62 9.38 -1.22 14.63
C PHE A 62 8.01 -1.07 13.98
N VAL A 63 6.96 -1.36 14.73
CA VAL A 63 5.59 -1.21 14.23
C VAL A 63 5.27 0.26 13.97
N VAL A 64 5.67 1.14 14.88
CA VAL A 64 5.48 2.60 14.71
C VAL A 64 6.25 3.11 13.49
N GLU A 65 7.49 2.69 13.29
CA GLU A 65 8.31 3.06 12.14
C GLU A 65 7.66 2.59 10.83
N ALA A 66 7.19 1.34 10.77
CA ALA A 66 6.49 0.80 9.61
C ALA A 66 5.19 1.53 9.30
N VAL A 67 4.43 1.88 10.33
CA VAL A 67 3.17 2.65 10.19
C VAL A 67 3.47 4.08 9.69
N LEU A 68 4.47 4.75 10.24
CA LEU A 68 4.87 6.08 9.77
C LEU A 68 5.35 6.06 8.32
N ALA A 69 6.17 5.09 7.96
CA ALA A 69 6.63 4.92 6.57
C ALA A 69 5.46 4.67 5.60
N SER A 70 4.50 3.84 6.00
CA SER A 70 3.30 3.57 5.17
C SER A 70 2.40 4.80 5.04
N LEU A 71 2.30 5.62 6.08
CA LEU A 71 1.53 6.86 6.06
C LEU A 71 2.15 7.86 5.07
N ILE A 72 3.46 8.02 5.09
CA ILE A 72 4.19 8.84 4.11
C ILE A 72 3.98 8.29 2.69
N GLY A 73 4.06 6.97 2.51
CA GLY A 73 3.82 6.30 1.23
C GLY A 73 2.41 6.55 0.68
N VAL A 74 1.39 6.49 1.54
CA VAL A 74 0.00 6.79 1.17
C VAL A 74 -0.17 8.24 0.73
N VAL A 75 0.43 9.18 1.45
CA VAL A 75 0.38 10.62 1.11
C VAL A 75 1.06 10.87 -0.23
N LEU A 76 2.28 10.34 -0.44
CA LEU A 76 3.00 10.50 -1.69
C LEU A 76 2.31 9.80 -2.87
N GLY A 77 1.79 8.59 -2.65
CA GLY A 77 1.01 7.86 -3.65
C GLY A 77 -0.28 8.59 -4.03
N GLY A 78 -1.00 9.10 -3.06
CA GLY A 78 -2.20 9.90 -3.28
C GLY A 78 -1.92 11.19 -4.06
N ALA A 79 -0.87 11.90 -3.69
CA ALA A 79 -0.41 13.07 -4.43
C ALA A 79 -0.02 12.72 -5.87
N GLY A 80 0.68 11.60 -6.08
CA GLY A 80 1.06 11.10 -7.39
C GLY A 80 -0.16 10.78 -8.28
N ILE A 81 -1.16 10.12 -7.72
CA ILE A 81 -2.42 9.83 -8.43
C ILE A 81 -3.15 11.12 -8.81
N PHE A 82 -3.24 12.07 -7.88
CA PHE A 82 -3.89 13.34 -8.13
C PHE A 82 -3.20 14.17 -9.24
N LEU A 83 -1.88 14.26 -9.18
CA LEU A 83 -1.08 14.94 -10.20
C LEU A 83 -1.13 14.21 -11.54
N GLY A 84 -1.07 12.89 -11.54
CA GLY A 84 -1.17 12.05 -12.73
C GLY A 84 -2.53 12.23 -13.40
N LYS A 85 -3.63 12.22 -12.62
CA LYS A 85 -4.97 12.47 -13.14
C LYS A 85 -5.04 13.85 -13.78
N SER A 86 -4.68 14.89 -13.08
CA SER A 86 -4.88 16.28 -13.53
C SER A 86 -3.99 16.68 -14.71
N LYS A 87 -2.77 16.11 -14.80
CA LYS A 87 -1.80 16.53 -15.82
C LYS A 87 -1.66 15.58 -17.01
N VAL A 88 -1.97 14.32 -16.82
CA VAL A 88 -1.76 13.30 -17.85
C VAL A 88 -3.07 12.70 -18.34
N VAL A 89 -3.92 12.29 -17.42
CA VAL A 89 -5.16 11.57 -17.76
C VAL A 89 -6.20 12.50 -18.35
N ASP A 90 -6.50 13.61 -17.69
CA ASP A 90 -7.54 14.54 -18.14
C ASP A 90 -7.24 15.15 -19.52
N PRO A 91 -6.02 15.66 -19.82
CA PRO A 91 -5.72 16.17 -21.17
C PRO A 91 -5.71 15.08 -22.26
N SER A 92 -5.23 13.87 -21.94
CA SER A 92 -5.11 12.80 -22.92
C SER A 92 -6.43 12.12 -23.24
N LEU A 93 -7.39 12.15 -22.31
CA LEU A 93 -8.69 11.48 -22.43
C LEU A 93 -9.86 12.43 -22.70
N GLN A 94 -9.63 13.75 -22.82
CA GLN A 94 -10.70 14.71 -23.10
C GLN A 94 -11.52 14.33 -24.33
N GLY A 95 -10.88 13.92 -25.41
CA GLY A 95 -11.58 13.46 -26.61
C GLY A 95 -12.40 12.18 -26.42
N LEU A 96 -12.03 11.33 -25.47
CA LEU A 96 -12.76 10.11 -25.13
C LEU A 96 -13.92 10.40 -24.16
N TYR A 97 -13.77 11.40 -23.29
CA TYR A 97 -14.87 11.88 -22.42
C TYR A 97 -15.95 12.58 -23.22
N GLU A 98 -15.59 13.37 -24.23
CA GLU A 98 -16.55 14.05 -25.14
C GLU A 98 -17.34 13.05 -25.99
N SER A 99 -16.75 11.92 -26.35
CA SER A 99 -17.44 10.86 -27.11
C SER A 99 -18.33 9.96 -26.23
N GLN A 100 -18.47 10.22 -24.93
CA GLN A 100 -19.25 9.42 -23.97
C GLN A 100 -18.84 7.93 -23.86
N LEU A 101 -17.68 7.57 -24.38
CA LEU A 101 -17.14 6.21 -24.32
C LEU A 101 -16.61 5.83 -22.93
N LEU A 102 -16.24 6.83 -22.12
CA LEU A 102 -15.75 6.62 -20.76
C LEU A 102 -16.51 7.54 -19.80
N ALA A 103 -16.97 6.98 -18.69
CA ALA A 103 -17.54 7.78 -17.61
C ALA A 103 -16.43 8.63 -16.96
N PRO A 104 -16.63 9.95 -16.79
CA PRO A 104 -15.63 10.79 -16.15
C PRO A 104 -15.44 10.32 -14.68
N MET A 105 -14.19 10.12 -14.28
CA MET A 105 -13.88 9.88 -12.88
C MET A 105 -14.24 11.11 -12.06
N LYS A 106 -15.33 11.04 -11.30
CA LYS A 106 -15.72 12.12 -10.40
C LYS A 106 -14.64 12.29 -9.34
N SER A 107 -14.20 13.50 -9.13
CA SER A 107 -13.25 13.85 -8.07
C SER A 107 -13.74 13.38 -6.68
N GLY A 108 -15.06 13.28 -6.49
CA GLY A 108 -15.69 12.75 -5.29
C GLY A 108 -15.34 11.29 -4.99
N ASP A 109 -15.20 10.46 -6.02
CA ASP A 109 -14.87 9.05 -5.85
C ASP A 109 -13.43 8.86 -5.37
N LEU A 110 -12.51 9.74 -5.78
CA LEU A 110 -11.13 9.75 -5.29
C LEU A 110 -11.04 10.17 -3.82
N TRP A 111 -11.89 11.11 -3.38
CA TRP A 111 -11.93 11.56 -1.99
C TRP A 111 -12.37 10.47 -1.01
N ILE A 112 -13.15 9.50 -1.49
CA ILE A 112 -13.58 8.34 -0.70
C ILE A 112 -12.58 7.20 -0.84
N ALA A 113 -12.09 6.95 -2.06
CA ALA A 113 -11.17 5.86 -2.35
C ALA A 113 -9.80 6.05 -1.67
N LEU A 114 -9.24 7.26 -1.67
CA LEU A 114 -7.93 7.55 -1.07
C LEU A 114 -7.86 7.23 0.42
N PRO A 115 -8.78 7.72 1.29
CA PRO A 115 -8.73 7.37 2.70
C PRO A 115 -9.03 5.89 2.95
N LEU A 116 -9.89 5.26 2.15
CA LEU A 116 -10.20 3.84 2.27
C LEU A 116 -8.96 2.98 1.95
N VAL A 117 -8.30 3.24 0.84
CA VAL A 117 -7.06 2.56 0.44
C VAL A 117 -5.94 2.85 1.44
N GLY A 118 -5.84 4.08 1.91
CA GLY A 118 -4.88 4.49 2.93
C GLY A 118 -5.04 3.71 4.23
N LEU A 119 -6.27 3.60 4.72
CA LEU A 119 -6.59 2.87 5.94
C LEU A 119 -6.30 1.37 5.77
N LEU A 120 -6.67 0.80 4.64
CA LEU A 120 -6.41 -0.61 4.32
C LEU A 120 -4.90 -0.88 4.25
N THR A 121 -4.13 0.00 3.63
CA THR A 121 -2.67 -0.10 3.57
C THR A 121 -2.03 -0.03 4.95
N LEU A 122 -2.49 0.88 5.81
CA LEU A 122 -2.02 1.00 7.20
C LEU A 122 -2.28 -0.29 7.99
N VAL A 123 -3.49 -0.85 7.88
CA VAL A 123 -3.85 -2.10 8.56
C VAL A 123 -2.98 -3.25 8.06
N VAL A 124 -2.85 -3.43 6.75
CA VAL A 124 -2.03 -4.50 6.16
C VAL A 124 -0.57 -4.37 6.57
N THR A 125 -0.02 -3.15 6.55
CA THR A 125 1.37 -2.91 6.96
C THR A 125 1.59 -3.21 8.43
N ALA A 126 0.70 -2.75 9.31
CA ALA A 126 0.78 -3.02 10.75
C ALA A 126 0.69 -4.51 11.06
N VAL A 127 -0.24 -5.23 10.42
CA VAL A 127 -0.41 -6.68 10.57
C VAL A 127 0.83 -7.42 10.06
N THR A 128 1.33 -7.06 8.88
CA THR A 128 2.52 -7.67 8.28
C THR A 128 3.75 -7.46 9.16
N ALA A 129 3.97 -6.24 9.64
CA ALA A 129 5.06 -5.94 10.57
C ALA A 129 4.95 -6.74 11.87
N HIS A 130 3.75 -6.82 12.44
CA HIS A 130 3.51 -7.58 13.67
C HIS A 130 3.75 -9.08 13.49
N ILE A 131 3.25 -9.68 12.42
CA ILE A 131 3.44 -11.11 12.12
C ILE A 131 4.90 -11.41 11.86
N THR A 132 5.58 -10.57 11.09
CA THR A 132 7.00 -10.75 10.74
C THR A 132 7.87 -10.72 12.00
N LEU A 133 7.66 -9.73 12.87
CA LEU A 133 8.39 -9.63 14.13
C LEU A 133 8.09 -10.81 15.08
N ARG A 134 6.84 -11.26 15.12
CA ARG A 134 6.45 -12.42 15.94
C ARG A 134 7.12 -13.71 15.48
N SER A 135 7.28 -13.90 14.19
CA SER A 135 7.97 -15.06 13.60
C SER A 135 9.46 -15.04 13.91
N TYR A 136 10.08 -13.86 13.93
CA TYR A 136 11.52 -13.72 14.17
C TYR A 136 11.92 -13.87 15.64
N VAL A 137 11.07 -13.45 16.56
CA VAL A 137 11.33 -13.50 18.01
C VAL A 137 11.03 -14.89 18.60
N ARG A 138 10.45 -15.80 17.83
CA ARG A 138 10.07 -17.14 18.31
C ARG A 138 11.24 -18.15 18.26
N LYS A 139 12.34 -17.76 17.65
CA LYS A 139 13.60 -18.51 17.68
C LYS A 139 14.59 -17.87 18.66
#